data_ecc6efc6f17b7336b8190b09aa55cf47
#
_entry.id   ecc6efc6f17b7336b8190b09aa55cf47
#
_cell.length_a   1.000
_cell.length_b   1.000
_cell.length_c   1.000
_cell.angle_alpha   90.00
_cell.angle_beta   90.00
_cell.angle_gamma   90.00
#
_symmetry.space_group_name_H-M   'P 1'
#
loop_
_entity.id
_entity.type
_entity.pdbx_description
1 polymer ?
#
loop_
_entity_poly.entity_id
_entity_poly.type
_entity_poly.pdbx_seq_one_letter_code
_entity_poly.pdbx_strand_id
1 'polypeptide(L)'
;MSSSTIRVTDSSSLSGQSSTSRLLLQMARRDIATLFRTPWIIISRSLAFIIQLFVFAYLMSGLITSYHGFFGYYAVGSVVATVASISFIIGYDIFEEAEEGLLDYLLTLPIPRREFIIGRALGGAIRAMIYTIPMFVIVAVLENFANPLSLLAAFLDMSLLAFGVTGLSITVAVSVRSANRFDVVLALLELAVSRASTALYPFNYLPGYVQAIAPYSPVTFAADSARAALTGFSLDVLGVAGLVAFVAIFLGLGATFYFRRLEGGVYA
;
A
#
# COMPACT_ATOMS: atom_id res chain seq x y z
N MET A 1 -55.65 33.82 -15.94
CA MET A 1 -54.51 33.26 -16.68
C MET A 1 -53.41 33.14 -15.62
N SER A 2 -53.28 31.93 -15.08
CA SER A 2 -52.26 31.61 -14.02
C SER A 2 -51.19 30.74 -14.65
N SER A 3 -49.97 31.26 -14.76
CA SER A 3 -48.83 30.53 -15.28
C SER A 3 -48.16 29.73 -14.12
N SER A 4 -48.36 28.44 -14.12
CA SER A 4 -47.67 27.51 -13.21
C SER A 4 -46.24 27.31 -13.70
N THR A 5 -45.27 27.87 -12.97
CA THR A 5 -43.85 27.63 -13.17
C THR A 5 -43.51 26.27 -12.62
N ILE A 6 -43.24 25.33 -13.49
CA ILE A 6 -42.74 24.00 -13.13
C ILE A 6 -41.27 24.17 -12.72
N ARG A 7 -40.96 23.99 -11.41
CA ARG A 7 -39.59 23.80 -10.92
C ARG A 7 -39.11 22.43 -11.39
N VAL A 8 -38.21 22.43 -12.36
CA VAL A 8 -37.39 21.27 -12.68
C VAL A 8 -36.38 21.13 -11.54
N THR A 9 -36.65 20.22 -10.63
CA THR A 9 -35.67 19.81 -9.60
C THR A 9 -34.56 19.03 -10.29
N ASP A 10 -33.36 19.53 -10.12
CA ASP A 10 -32.11 19.00 -10.66
C ASP A 10 -31.84 17.57 -10.14
N SER A 11 -32.35 16.56 -10.84
CA SER A 11 -32.14 15.14 -10.54
C SER A 11 -30.83 14.60 -11.14
N SER A 12 -30.05 15.45 -11.82
CA SER A 12 -28.83 15.05 -12.52
C SER A 12 -27.62 14.85 -11.59
N SER A 13 -27.60 15.48 -10.40
CA SER A 13 -26.47 15.35 -9.47
C SER A 13 -26.46 14.03 -8.68
N LEU A 14 -27.61 13.45 -8.39
CA LEU A 14 -27.70 12.20 -7.63
C LEU A 14 -27.47 10.93 -8.48
N SER A 15 -27.73 10.99 -9.78
CA SER A 15 -27.49 9.86 -10.69
C SER A 15 -25.99 9.69 -11.02
N GLY A 16 -25.20 10.78 -11.05
CA GLY A 16 -23.76 10.77 -11.30
C GLY A 16 -22.98 10.10 -10.16
N GLN A 17 -23.26 10.44 -8.91
CA GLN A 17 -22.55 9.88 -7.74
C GLN A 17 -22.80 8.38 -7.53
N SER A 18 -24.01 7.90 -7.81
CA SER A 18 -24.33 6.46 -7.71
C SER A 18 -23.65 5.62 -8.82
N SER A 19 -23.37 6.21 -9.97
CA SER A 19 -22.62 5.57 -11.07
C SER A 19 -21.14 5.43 -10.75
N THR A 20 -20.52 6.47 -10.21
CA THR A 20 -19.10 6.53 -9.86
C THR A 20 -18.71 5.54 -8.77
N SER A 21 -19.48 5.48 -7.69
CA SER A 21 -19.22 4.52 -6.61
C SER A 21 -19.34 3.06 -7.08
N ARG A 22 -20.24 2.77 -7.99
CA ARG A 22 -20.37 1.44 -8.61
C ARG A 22 -19.18 1.09 -9.49
N LEU A 23 -18.61 2.03 -10.23
CA LEU A 23 -17.42 1.81 -11.07
C LEU A 23 -16.17 1.54 -10.21
N LEU A 24 -15.96 2.33 -9.15
CA LEU A 24 -14.87 2.09 -8.19
C LEU A 24 -14.98 0.71 -7.56
N LEU A 25 -16.20 0.33 -7.16
CA LEU A 25 -16.46 -0.98 -6.57
C LEU A 25 -16.22 -2.13 -7.58
N GLN A 26 -16.57 -1.93 -8.85
CA GLN A 26 -16.34 -2.92 -9.92
C GLN A 26 -14.85 -3.09 -10.21
N MET A 27 -14.06 -2.01 -10.22
CA MET A 27 -12.61 -2.08 -10.39
C MET A 27 -11.95 -2.83 -9.22
N ALA A 28 -12.27 -2.44 -7.98
CA ALA A 28 -11.78 -3.13 -6.80
C ALA A 28 -12.20 -4.61 -6.79
N ARG A 29 -13.45 -4.91 -7.19
CA ARG A 29 -13.94 -6.28 -7.29
C ARG A 29 -13.21 -7.11 -8.35
N ARG A 30 -12.83 -6.51 -9.48
CA ARG A 30 -12.02 -7.18 -10.51
C ARG A 30 -10.67 -7.60 -9.93
N ASP A 31 -9.96 -6.68 -9.29
CA ASP A 31 -8.65 -6.93 -8.71
C ASP A 31 -8.71 -7.98 -7.58
N ILE A 32 -9.76 -7.94 -6.75
CA ILE A 32 -10.02 -8.94 -5.72
C ILE A 32 -10.39 -10.30 -6.34
N ALA A 33 -11.22 -10.34 -7.38
CA ALA A 33 -11.61 -11.60 -8.02
C ALA A 33 -10.43 -12.35 -8.63
N THR A 34 -9.42 -11.63 -9.11
CA THR A 34 -8.18 -12.22 -9.63
C THR A 34 -7.42 -12.98 -8.53
N LEU A 35 -7.42 -12.48 -7.28
CA LEU A 35 -6.80 -13.14 -6.13
C LEU A 35 -7.42 -14.50 -5.81
N PHE A 36 -8.75 -14.57 -5.85
CA PHE A 36 -9.46 -15.82 -5.54
C PHE A 36 -9.37 -16.87 -6.65
N ARG A 37 -8.97 -16.47 -7.87
CA ARG A 37 -8.73 -17.42 -8.97
C ARG A 37 -7.40 -18.17 -8.81
N THR A 38 -6.45 -17.60 -8.07
CA THR A 38 -5.13 -18.20 -7.86
C THR A 38 -4.77 -18.27 -6.36
N PRO A 39 -5.50 -19.05 -5.54
CA PRO A 39 -5.29 -19.12 -4.08
C PRO A 39 -3.89 -19.64 -3.73
N TRP A 40 -3.26 -20.39 -4.65
CA TRP A 40 -1.91 -20.90 -4.48
C TRP A 40 -0.87 -19.81 -4.24
N ILE A 41 -1.06 -18.61 -4.80
CA ILE A 41 -0.15 -17.48 -4.59
C ILE A 41 -0.22 -17.00 -3.14
N ILE A 42 -1.39 -16.96 -2.53
CA ILE A 42 -1.55 -16.57 -1.11
C ILE A 42 -0.87 -17.60 -0.22
N ILE A 43 -1.09 -18.90 -0.51
CA ILE A 43 -0.53 -20.00 0.26
C ILE A 43 1.01 -20.00 0.18
N SER A 44 1.57 -19.90 -1.04
CA SER A 44 3.02 -19.93 -1.24
C SER A 44 3.72 -18.73 -0.58
N ARG A 45 3.13 -17.53 -0.66
CA ARG A 45 3.66 -16.33 0.01
C ARG A 45 3.58 -16.43 1.53
N SER A 46 2.47 -16.96 2.06
CA SER A 46 2.33 -17.18 3.50
C SER A 46 3.33 -18.23 4.01
N LEU A 47 3.55 -19.30 3.26
CA LEU A 47 4.54 -20.31 3.60
C LEU A 47 5.97 -19.75 3.55
N ALA A 48 6.30 -19.00 2.50
CA ALA A 48 7.60 -18.32 2.40
C ALA A 48 7.82 -17.34 3.56
N PHE A 49 6.79 -16.60 3.96
CA PHE A 49 6.84 -15.71 5.12
C PHE A 49 7.10 -16.49 6.43
N ILE A 50 6.41 -17.60 6.65
CA ILE A 50 6.62 -18.45 7.82
C ILE A 50 8.07 -18.94 7.87
N ILE A 51 8.58 -19.46 6.76
CA ILE A 51 9.97 -19.91 6.67
C ILE A 51 10.92 -18.75 6.97
N GLN A 52 10.73 -17.59 6.35
CA GLN A 52 11.53 -16.40 6.59
C GLN A 52 11.48 -15.98 8.06
N LEU A 53 10.28 -15.96 8.67
CA LEU A 53 10.09 -15.56 10.06
C LEU A 53 10.84 -16.51 11.00
N PHE A 54 10.62 -17.82 10.88
CA PHE A 54 11.23 -18.77 11.79
C PHE A 54 12.73 -18.92 11.57
N VAL A 55 13.18 -19.01 10.31
CA VAL A 55 14.61 -19.17 10.02
C VAL A 55 15.37 -17.90 10.37
N PHE A 56 14.93 -16.74 9.85
CA PHE A 56 15.69 -15.51 10.02
C PHE A 56 15.55 -14.91 11.42
N ALA A 57 14.33 -14.82 11.95
CA ALA A 57 14.13 -14.25 13.29
C ALA A 57 14.74 -15.13 14.39
N TYR A 58 14.66 -16.45 14.26
CA TYR A 58 15.26 -17.39 15.20
C TYR A 58 16.80 -17.33 15.15
N LEU A 59 17.39 -17.34 13.95
CA LEU A 59 18.85 -17.21 13.80
C LEU A 59 19.36 -15.87 14.35
N MET A 60 18.67 -14.79 14.04
CA MET A 60 19.04 -13.45 14.49
C MET A 60 18.85 -13.26 16.00
N SER A 61 17.81 -13.85 16.59
CA SER A 61 17.63 -13.81 18.05
C SER A 61 18.76 -14.50 18.82
N GLY A 62 19.36 -15.53 18.22
CA GLY A 62 20.54 -16.20 18.76
C GLY A 62 21.83 -15.37 18.65
N LEU A 63 21.93 -14.51 17.63
CA LEU A 63 23.08 -13.62 17.43
C LEU A 63 22.97 -12.30 18.18
N ILE A 64 21.74 -11.74 18.27
CA ILE A 64 21.46 -10.45 18.94
C ILE A 64 21.01 -10.74 20.38
N THR A 65 21.90 -11.26 21.21
CA THR A 65 21.60 -11.59 22.62
C THR A 65 21.33 -10.36 23.49
N SER A 66 21.77 -9.18 23.05
CA SER A 66 21.62 -7.92 23.76
C SER A 66 20.24 -7.28 23.63
N TYR A 67 19.35 -7.77 22.75
CA TYR A 67 18.01 -7.24 22.57
C TYR A 67 16.95 -8.29 22.91
N HIS A 68 16.42 -8.21 24.14
CA HIS A 68 15.34 -9.08 24.58
C HIS A 68 14.06 -8.76 23.80
N GLY A 69 13.44 -9.78 23.18
CA GLY A 69 12.22 -9.61 22.38
C GLY A 69 12.46 -9.28 20.89
N PHE A 70 13.68 -9.53 20.38
CA PHE A 70 13.98 -9.33 18.96
C PHE A 70 13.04 -10.08 18.03
N PHE A 71 12.58 -11.27 18.43
CA PHE A 71 11.64 -12.05 17.62
C PHE A 71 10.33 -11.28 17.35
N GLY A 72 9.68 -10.77 18.41
CA GLY A 72 8.43 -10.00 18.26
C GLY A 72 8.66 -8.69 17.50
N TYR A 73 9.78 -8.02 17.77
CA TYR A 73 10.17 -6.82 17.03
C TYR A 73 10.26 -7.08 15.53
N TYR A 74 10.99 -8.13 15.14
CA TYR A 74 11.18 -8.54 13.76
C TYR A 74 9.88 -9.05 13.13
N ALA A 75 9.08 -9.81 13.87
CA ALA A 75 7.84 -10.40 13.38
C ALA A 75 6.86 -9.32 12.92
N VAL A 76 6.56 -8.34 13.75
CA VAL A 76 5.67 -7.22 13.39
C VAL A 76 6.26 -6.43 12.22
N GLY A 77 7.55 -6.07 12.29
CA GLY A 77 8.20 -5.30 11.24
C GLY A 77 8.26 -6.02 9.90
N SER A 78 8.41 -7.35 9.89
CA SER A 78 8.44 -8.15 8.66
C SER A 78 7.07 -8.19 7.97
N VAL A 79 5.96 -8.21 8.72
CA VAL A 79 4.61 -8.06 8.14
C VAL A 79 4.48 -6.70 7.47
N VAL A 80 4.86 -5.61 8.16
CA VAL A 80 4.78 -4.25 7.63
C VAL A 80 5.64 -4.08 6.38
N ALA A 81 6.88 -4.59 6.39
CA ALA A 81 7.76 -4.57 5.22
C ALA A 81 7.16 -5.36 4.04
N THR A 82 6.48 -6.48 4.33
CA THR A 82 5.81 -7.29 3.30
C THR A 82 4.60 -6.55 2.72
N VAL A 83 3.82 -5.81 3.53
CA VAL A 83 2.75 -4.92 3.04
C VAL A 83 3.30 -3.92 2.03
N ALA A 84 4.43 -3.27 2.35
CA ALA A 84 5.05 -2.32 1.45
C ALA A 84 5.49 -2.99 0.13
N SER A 85 6.20 -4.12 0.21
CA SER A 85 6.67 -4.86 -0.98
C SER A 85 5.52 -5.30 -1.89
N ILE A 86 4.42 -5.83 -1.33
CA ILE A 86 3.26 -6.23 -2.13
C ILE A 86 2.55 -5.01 -2.75
N SER A 87 2.54 -3.88 -2.04
CA SER A 87 1.93 -2.65 -2.56
C SER A 87 2.66 -2.07 -3.77
N PHE A 88 3.96 -2.36 -3.93
CA PHE A 88 4.70 -1.98 -5.13
C PHE A 88 4.27 -2.77 -6.38
N ILE A 89 3.70 -3.96 -6.24
CA ILE A 89 3.28 -4.82 -7.38
C ILE A 89 2.26 -4.12 -8.27
N ILE A 90 1.40 -3.24 -7.72
CA ILE A 90 0.40 -2.52 -8.52
C ILE A 90 1.05 -1.63 -9.60
N GLY A 91 2.27 -1.14 -9.35
CA GLY A 91 3.01 -0.38 -10.35
C GLY A 91 3.39 -1.23 -11.56
N TYR A 92 3.78 -2.48 -11.33
CA TYR A 92 4.05 -3.43 -12.42
C TYR A 92 2.79 -3.68 -13.24
N ASP A 93 1.65 -3.94 -12.59
CA ASP A 93 0.38 -4.17 -13.30
C ASP A 93 0.00 -2.96 -14.18
N ILE A 94 0.16 -1.74 -13.65
CA ILE A 94 -0.16 -0.51 -14.41
C ILE A 94 0.82 -0.29 -15.56
N PHE A 95 2.09 -0.57 -15.33
CA PHE A 95 3.11 -0.42 -16.36
C PHE A 95 2.90 -1.42 -17.50
N GLU A 96 2.60 -2.68 -17.20
CA GLU A 96 2.28 -3.74 -18.15
C GLU A 96 1.01 -3.41 -18.95
N GLU A 97 -0.07 -2.98 -18.26
CA GLU A 97 -1.30 -2.51 -18.93
C GLU A 97 -1.03 -1.33 -19.88
N ALA A 98 -0.05 -0.47 -19.55
CA ALA A 98 0.33 0.65 -20.42
C ALA A 98 1.12 0.19 -21.65
N GLU A 99 2.00 -0.80 -21.52
CA GLU A 99 2.76 -1.38 -22.64
C GLU A 99 1.84 -2.18 -23.60
N GLU A 100 0.84 -2.87 -23.06
CA GLU A 100 -0.15 -3.60 -23.85
C GLU A 100 -1.20 -2.70 -24.54
N GLY A 101 -1.17 -1.38 -24.29
CA GLY A 101 -2.16 -0.44 -24.83
C GLY A 101 -3.55 -0.53 -24.17
N LEU A 102 -3.70 -1.37 -23.14
CA LEU A 102 -4.95 -1.50 -22.39
C LEU A 102 -5.29 -0.22 -21.64
N LEU A 103 -4.27 0.50 -21.18
CA LEU A 103 -4.44 1.77 -20.50
C LEU A 103 -5.11 2.81 -21.41
N ASP A 104 -4.71 2.90 -22.68
CA ASP A 104 -5.29 3.82 -23.66
C ASP A 104 -6.76 3.49 -23.91
N TYR A 105 -7.09 2.20 -24.00
CA TYR A 105 -8.48 1.74 -24.10
C TYR A 105 -9.32 2.14 -22.88
N LEU A 106 -8.80 1.94 -21.67
CA LEU A 106 -9.48 2.31 -20.42
C LEU A 106 -9.76 3.81 -20.34
N LEU A 107 -8.90 4.62 -20.96
CA LEU A 107 -9.03 6.07 -21.00
C LEU A 107 -10.08 6.58 -22.01
N THR A 108 -10.50 5.76 -22.97
CA THR A 108 -11.64 6.07 -23.86
C THR A 108 -12.98 5.92 -23.14
N LEU A 109 -13.02 5.23 -22.00
CA LEU A 109 -14.21 5.09 -21.20
C LEU A 109 -14.58 6.42 -20.51
N PRO A 110 -15.87 6.74 -20.35
CA PRO A 110 -16.32 7.98 -19.72
C PRO A 110 -16.18 7.91 -18.20
N ILE A 111 -14.96 7.60 -17.70
CA ILE A 111 -14.63 7.52 -16.30
C ILE A 111 -13.84 8.76 -15.92
N PRO A 112 -14.24 9.50 -14.87
CA PRO A 112 -13.43 10.59 -14.35
C PRO A 112 -12.06 10.09 -13.93
N ARG A 113 -11.00 10.71 -14.45
CA ARG A 113 -9.61 10.25 -14.30
C ARG A 113 -9.17 10.14 -12.84
N ARG A 114 -9.65 11.04 -11.97
CA ARG A 114 -9.36 11.00 -10.52
C ARG A 114 -9.90 9.73 -9.88
N GLU A 115 -11.09 9.34 -10.25
CA GLU A 115 -11.76 8.15 -9.74
C GLU A 115 -11.04 6.88 -10.20
N PHE A 116 -10.52 6.87 -11.42
CA PHE A 116 -9.71 5.76 -11.92
C PHE A 116 -8.48 5.53 -11.03
N ILE A 117 -7.70 6.59 -10.72
CA ILE A 117 -6.48 6.48 -9.91
C ILE A 117 -6.81 6.05 -8.48
N ILE A 118 -7.83 6.66 -7.88
CA ILE A 118 -8.26 6.29 -6.52
C ILE A 118 -8.75 4.84 -6.49
N GLY A 119 -9.50 4.41 -7.49
CA GLY A 119 -9.96 3.03 -7.62
C GLY A 119 -8.80 2.03 -7.75
N ARG A 120 -7.79 2.36 -8.55
CA ARG A 120 -6.57 1.52 -8.70
C ARG A 120 -5.74 1.49 -7.40
N ALA A 121 -5.57 2.64 -6.75
CA ALA A 121 -4.87 2.71 -5.48
C ALA A 121 -5.61 1.91 -4.39
N LEU A 122 -6.92 2.01 -4.34
CA LEU A 122 -7.76 1.25 -3.41
C LEU A 122 -7.68 -0.25 -3.69
N GLY A 123 -7.81 -0.67 -4.94
CA GLY A 123 -7.69 -2.07 -5.35
C GLY A 123 -6.33 -2.66 -4.98
N GLY A 124 -5.25 -1.93 -5.24
CA GLY A 124 -3.89 -2.32 -4.88
C GLY A 124 -3.66 -2.45 -3.38
N ALA A 125 -4.14 -1.48 -2.60
CA ALA A 125 -4.04 -1.51 -1.14
C ALA A 125 -4.84 -2.67 -0.54
N ILE A 126 -6.09 -2.88 -1.00
CA ILE A 126 -6.92 -4.02 -0.56
C ILE A 126 -6.23 -5.34 -0.91
N ARG A 127 -5.67 -5.47 -2.11
CA ARG A 127 -4.92 -6.65 -2.51
C ARG A 127 -3.72 -6.91 -1.59
N ALA A 128 -2.93 -5.89 -1.30
CA ALA A 128 -1.79 -6.00 -0.38
C ALA A 128 -2.24 -6.47 1.01
N MET A 129 -3.33 -5.92 1.53
CA MET A 129 -3.87 -6.32 2.83
C MET A 129 -4.38 -7.76 2.83
N ILE A 130 -5.09 -8.21 1.80
CA ILE A 130 -5.57 -9.60 1.69
C ILE A 130 -4.40 -10.59 1.71
N TYR A 131 -3.30 -10.30 1.00
CA TYR A 131 -2.12 -11.16 1.02
C TYR A 131 -1.43 -11.19 2.39
N THR A 132 -1.49 -10.10 3.15
CA THR A 132 -0.79 -10.00 4.43
C THR A 132 -1.62 -10.42 5.64
N ILE A 133 -2.97 -10.54 5.51
CA ILE A 133 -3.84 -11.03 6.59
C ILE A 133 -3.33 -12.34 7.21
N PRO A 134 -3.02 -13.42 6.46
CA PRO A 134 -2.54 -14.66 7.05
C PRO A 134 -1.25 -14.46 7.86
N MET A 135 -0.33 -13.63 7.35
CA MET A 135 0.94 -13.33 8.02
C MET A 135 0.70 -12.55 9.32
N PHE A 136 -0.18 -11.55 9.27
CA PHE A 136 -0.56 -10.76 10.44
C PHE A 136 -1.22 -11.61 11.53
N VAL A 137 -2.12 -12.52 11.13
CA VAL A 137 -2.77 -13.46 12.06
C VAL A 137 -1.74 -14.39 12.70
N ILE A 138 -0.78 -14.92 11.93
CA ILE A 138 0.28 -15.77 12.47
C ILE A 138 1.09 -15.02 13.53
N VAL A 139 1.51 -13.79 13.26
CA VAL A 139 2.26 -12.96 14.22
C VAL A 139 1.39 -12.64 15.44
N ALA A 140 0.12 -12.30 15.26
CA ALA A 140 -0.79 -12.00 16.37
C ALA A 140 -0.95 -13.20 17.31
N VAL A 141 -1.02 -14.42 16.78
CA VAL A 141 -1.11 -15.67 17.56
C VAL A 141 0.22 -15.98 18.27
N LEU A 142 1.35 -15.85 17.57
CA LEU A 142 2.67 -16.16 18.13
C LEU A 142 3.06 -15.21 19.29
N GLU A 143 2.73 -13.92 19.16
CA GLU A 143 3.02 -12.90 20.15
C GLU A 143 1.89 -12.70 21.19
N ASN A 144 0.83 -13.52 21.12
CA ASN A 144 -0.33 -13.43 22.05
C ASN A 144 -1.01 -12.05 22.05
N PHE A 145 -1.08 -11.36 20.92
CA PHE A 145 -1.81 -10.10 20.81
C PHE A 145 -3.33 -10.36 20.82
N ALA A 146 -3.93 -10.28 21.98
CA ALA A 146 -5.35 -10.63 22.18
C ALA A 146 -6.30 -9.43 22.15
N ASN A 147 -5.80 -8.19 22.21
CA ASN A 147 -6.65 -7.00 22.25
C ASN A 147 -7.17 -6.65 20.84
N PRO A 148 -8.50 -6.76 20.58
CA PRO A 148 -9.05 -6.50 19.24
C PRO A 148 -8.82 -5.06 18.76
N LEU A 149 -8.82 -4.11 19.69
CA LEU A 149 -8.64 -2.69 19.34
C LEU A 149 -7.19 -2.39 18.91
N SER A 150 -6.22 -3.02 19.57
CA SER A 150 -4.79 -2.95 19.19
C SER A 150 -4.56 -3.59 17.82
N LEU A 151 -5.17 -4.75 17.55
CA LEU A 151 -5.09 -5.42 16.26
C LEU A 151 -5.71 -4.56 15.15
N LEU A 152 -6.86 -3.93 15.43
CA LEU A 152 -7.51 -3.04 14.47
C LEU A 152 -6.65 -1.80 14.20
N ALA A 153 -6.05 -1.18 15.22
CA ALA A 153 -5.17 -0.03 15.04
C ALA A 153 -3.95 -0.39 14.18
N ALA A 154 -3.24 -1.47 14.50
CA ALA A 154 -2.12 -1.94 13.70
C ALA A 154 -2.52 -2.27 12.24
N PHE A 155 -3.71 -2.87 12.03
CA PHE A 155 -4.24 -3.14 10.71
C PHE A 155 -4.54 -1.86 9.91
N LEU A 156 -5.04 -0.81 10.57
CA LEU A 156 -5.27 0.49 9.95
C LEU A 156 -3.96 1.18 9.56
N ASP A 157 -2.92 1.12 10.40
CA ASP A 157 -1.60 1.66 10.09
C ASP A 157 -0.99 0.98 8.86
N MET A 158 -1.07 -0.36 8.81
CA MET A 158 -0.64 -1.14 7.64
C MET A 158 -1.46 -0.80 6.39
N SER A 159 -2.76 -0.54 6.53
CA SER A 159 -3.64 -0.15 5.42
C SER A 159 -3.27 1.23 4.87
N LEU A 160 -2.97 2.19 5.74
CA LEU A 160 -2.46 3.51 5.33
C LEU A 160 -1.13 3.39 4.59
N LEU A 161 -0.20 2.57 5.10
CA LEU A 161 1.05 2.29 4.40
C LEU A 161 0.81 1.70 3.01
N ALA A 162 -0.05 0.68 2.92
CA ALA A 162 -0.39 0.05 1.64
C ALA A 162 -0.93 1.07 0.63
N PHE A 163 -1.80 1.96 1.08
CA PHE A 163 -2.38 3.00 0.24
C PHE A 163 -1.33 3.99 -0.26
N GLY A 164 -0.44 4.45 0.62
CA GLY A 164 0.63 5.39 0.28
C GLY A 164 1.68 4.79 -0.66
N VAL A 165 2.13 3.55 -0.40
CA VAL A 165 3.10 2.85 -1.24
C VAL A 165 2.49 2.51 -2.60
N THR A 166 1.21 2.13 -2.66
CA THR A 166 0.50 1.95 -3.94
C THR A 166 0.48 3.26 -4.74
N GLY A 167 0.21 4.41 -4.09
CA GLY A 167 0.27 5.72 -4.73
C GLY A 167 1.67 6.07 -5.26
N LEU A 168 2.72 5.78 -4.49
CA LEU A 168 4.10 5.92 -4.93
C LEU A 168 4.41 5.03 -6.15
N SER A 169 4.00 3.77 -6.11
CA SER A 169 4.20 2.80 -7.18
C SER A 169 3.50 3.24 -8.49
N ILE A 170 2.27 3.74 -8.40
CA ILE A 170 1.53 4.34 -9.52
C ILE A 170 2.30 5.53 -10.09
N THR A 171 2.81 6.41 -9.22
CA THR A 171 3.58 7.59 -9.65
C THR A 171 4.80 7.20 -10.48
N VAL A 172 5.53 6.16 -10.08
CA VAL A 172 6.68 5.62 -10.82
C VAL A 172 6.25 5.02 -12.15
N ALA A 173 5.22 4.17 -12.15
CA ALA A 173 4.71 3.51 -13.35
C ALA A 173 4.30 4.49 -14.45
N VAL A 174 3.74 5.63 -14.05
CA VAL A 174 3.30 6.67 -15.00
C VAL A 174 4.46 7.56 -15.46
N SER A 175 5.49 7.73 -14.62
CA SER A 175 6.61 8.64 -14.91
C SER A 175 7.67 8.02 -15.82
N VAL A 176 7.84 6.70 -15.77
CA VAL A 176 8.88 5.97 -16.51
C VAL A 176 8.30 5.37 -17.79
N ARG A 177 8.99 5.53 -18.91
CA ARG A 177 8.54 5.04 -20.24
C ARG A 177 9.26 3.77 -20.70
N SER A 178 10.33 3.37 -20.07
CA SER A 178 11.16 2.22 -20.48
C SER A 178 11.07 1.13 -19.42
N ALA A 179 10.74 -0.12 -19.84
CA ALA A 179 10.61 -1.28 -18.95
C ALA A 179 11.86 -1.49 -18.08
N ASN A 180 13.03 -1.50 -18.69
CA ASN A 180 14.29 -1.68 -17.95
C ASN A 180 14.55 -0.59 -16.91
N ARG A 181 14.18 0.67 -17.21
CA ARG A 181 14.32 1.78 -16.25
C ARG A 181 13.28 1.70 -15.17
N PHE A 182 12.06 1.28 -15.50
CA PHE A 182 10.98 1.09 -14.56
C PHE A 182 11.35 0.05 -13.52
N ASP A 183 11.82 -1.12 -13.93
CA ASP A 183 12.22 -2.21 -13.04
C ASP A 183 13.32 -1.77 -12.08
N VAL A 184 14.36 -1.10 -12.60
CA VAL A 184 15.48 -0.61 -11.76
C VAL A 184 15.00 0.45 -10.76
N VAL A 185 14.20 1.42 -11.20
CA VAL A 185 13.71 2.50 -10.32
C VAL A 185 12.80 1.93 -9.24
N LEU A 186 11.88 1.03 -9.61
CA LEU A 186 10.95 0.44 -8.66
C LEU A 186 11.67 -0.45 -7.64
N ALA A 187 12.62 -1.27 -8.09
CA ALA A 187 13.42 -2.12 -7.20
C ALA A 187 14.28 -1.29 -6.22
N LEU A 188 14.90 -0.20 -6.71
CA LEU A 188 15.67 0.70 -5.84
C LEU A 188 14.78 1.42 -4.83
N LEU A 189 13.58 1.87 -5.23
CA LEU A 189 12.62 2.48 -4.32
C LEU A 189 12.09 1.49 -3.29
N GLU A 190 11.76 0.27 -3.70
CA GLU A 190 11.35 -0.78 -2.78
C GLU A 190 12.44 -1.07 -1.75
N LEU A 191 13.69 -1.20 -2.20
CA LEU A 191 14.84 -1.39 -1.33
C LEU A 191 15.00 -0.22 -0.36
N ALA A 192 14.96 1.01 -0.85
CA ALA A 192 15.12 2.21 -0.04
C ALA A 192 13.99 2.38 0.98
N VAL A 193 12.74 2.19 0.57
CA VAL A 193 11.57 2.38 1.43
C VAL A 193 11.47 1.26 2.49
N SER A 194 11.67 0.00 2.08
CA SER A 194 11.48 -1.15 2.97
C SER A 194 12.72 -1.47 3.81
N ARG A 195 13.93 -1.40 3.24
CA ARG A 195 15.15 -1.82 3.93
C ARG A 195 15.83 -0.69 4.69
N ALA A 196 15.75 0.56 4.22
CA ALA A 196 16.24 1.71 4.95
C ALA A 196 15.19 2.22 5.97
N SER A 197 14.66 1.31 6.79
CA SER A 197 13.65 1.57 7.79
C SER A 197 13.95 0.83 9.08
N THR A 198 13.27 1.18 10.16
CA THR A 198 13.34 0.46 11.46
C THR A 198 12.49 -0.81 11.48
N ALA A 199 11.87 -1.21 10.35
CA ALA A 199 10.96 -2.35 10.32
C ALA A 199 11.63 -3.66 10.75
N LEU A 200 12.81 -3.96 10.21
CA LEU A 200 13.48 -5.24 10.43
C LEU A 200 14.55 -5.20 11.53
N TYR A 201 15.14 -4.02 11.77
CA TYR A 201 16.21 -3.84 12.75
C TYR A 201 15.94 -2.63 13.63
N PRO A 202 16.17 -2.73 14.95
CA PRO A 202 16.06 -1.58 15.85
C PRO A 202 17.04 -0.46 15.44
N PHE A 203 16.63 0.77 15.63
CA PHE A 203 17.35 1.97 15.19
C PHE A 203 18.86 1.96 15.57
N ASN A 204 19.20 1.52 16.79
CA ASN A 204 20.57 1.51 17.30
C ASN A 204 21.49 0.51 16.58
N TYR A 205 20.95 -0.47 15.86
CA TYR A 205 21.74 -1.46 15.11
C TYR A 205 21.90 -1.11 13.63
N LEU A 206 21.27 -0.03 13.19
CA LEU A 206 21.39 0.43 11.80
C LEU A 206 22.73 1.16 11.60
N PRO A 207 23.37 1.03 10.42
CA PRO A 207 24.54 1.84 10.06
C PRO A 207 24.20 3.33 10.08
N GLY A 208 25.17 4.20 10.44
CA GLY A 208 24.95 5.63 10.66
C GLY A 208 24.29 6.36 9.45
N TYR A 209 24.62 5.98 8.23
CA TYR A 209 23.98 6.54 7.02
C TYR A 209 22.52 6.11 6.88
N VAL A 210 22.16 4.92 7.36
CA VAL A 210 20.74 4.47 7.36
C VAL A 210 20.00 5.16 8.50
N GLN A 211 20.61 5.34 9.67
CA GLN A 211 20.00 6.06 10.80
C GLN A 211 19.55 7.48 10.42
N ALA A 212 20.26 8.14 9.50
CA ALA A 212 19.89 9.47 9.02
C ALA A 212 18.60 9.48 8.18
N ILE A 213 18.28 8.36 7.53
CA ILE A 213 17.15 8.25 6.57
C ILE A 213 15.97 7.48 7.18
N ALA A 214 16.24 6.45 7.97
CA ALA A 214 15.24 5.53 8.52
C ALA A 214 14.06 6.22 9.24
N PRO A 215 14.24 7.30 10.04
CA PRO A 215 13.12 7.97 10.71
C PRO A 215 12.11 8.62 9.76
N TYR A 216 12.49 8.87 8.51
CA TYR A 216 11.63 9.48 7.49
C TYR A 216 10.95 8.45 6.58
N SER A 217 11.28 7.17 6.73
CA SER A 217 10.66 6.11 5.93
C SER A 217 9.20 5.89 6.35
N PRO A 218 8.25 5.80 5.40
CA PRO A 218 6.87 5.48 5.71
C PRO A 218 6.71 4.09 6.34
N VAL A 219 7.62 3.18 6.02
CA VAL A 219 7.64 1.83 6.62
C VAL A 219 8.06 1.91 8.10
N THR A 220 8.95 2.84 8.47
CA THR A 220 9.27 3.12 9.88
C THR A 220 8.04 3.61 10.63
N PHE A 221 7.34 4.62 10.09
CA PHE A 221 6.12 5.13 10.71
C PHE A 221 5.09 4.03 10.96
N ALA A 222 4.84 3.19 9.95
CA ALA A 222 3.88 2.10 10.07
C ALA A 222 4.34 1.01 11.04
N ALA A 223 5.64 0.65 11.03
CA ALA A 223 6.16 -0.40 11.89
C ALA A 223 6.18 0.03 13.36
N ASP A 224 6.60 1.26 13.64
CA ASP A 224 6.70 1.76 15.01
C ASP A 224 5.29 2.05 15.57
N SER A 225 4.36 2.59 14.77
CA SER A 225 2.97 2.78 15.15
C SER A 225 2.26 1.43 15.41
N ALA A 226 2.42 0.44 14.52
CA ALA A 226 1.86 -0.89 14.72
C ALA A 226 2.41 -1.57 15.98
N ARG A 227 3.71 -1.45 16.25
CA ARG A 227 4.31 -1.97 17.49
C ARG A 227 3.75 -1.26 18.72
N ALA A 228 3.68 0.06 18.70
CA ALA A 228 3.12 0.84 19.80
C ALA A 228 1.67 0.43 20.10
N ALA A 229 0.85 0.25 19.06
CA ALA A 229 -0.53 -0.22 19.20
C ALA A 229 -0.61 -1.64 19.78
N LEU A 230 0.24 -2.56 19.32
CA LEU A 230 0.19 -3.98 19.72
C LEU A 230 0.78 -4.22 21.12
N THR A 231 1.84 -3.52 21.50
CA THR A 231 2.54 -3.76 22.78
C THR A 231 2.08 -2.88 23.92
N GLY A 232 1.68 -1.65 23.67
CA GLY A 232 1.36 -0.67 24.73
C GLY A 232 -0.03 -0.06 24.62
N PHE A 233 -0.81 -0.39 23.58
CA PHE A 233 -2.05 0.31 23.24
C PHE A 233 -1.88 1.84 23.26
N SER A 234 -0.74 2.30 22.78
CA SER A 234 -0.45 3.72 22.60
C SER A 234 -0.61 4.06 21.12
N LEU A 235 -1.32 5.16 20.83
CA LEU A 235 -1.40 5.69 19.47
C LEU A 235 -0.16 6.55 19.23
N ASP A 236 0.68 6.15 18.29
CA ASP A 236 1.75 7.01 17.78
C ASP A 236 1.16 8.04 16.80
N VAL A 237 0.70 9.15 17.35
CA VAL A 237 0.08 10.23 16.58
C VAL A 237 1.03 10.78 15.51
N LEU A 238 2.33 10.83 15.80
CA LEU A 238 3.32 11.36 14.85
C LEU A 238 3.52 10.38 13.69
N GLY A 239 3.61 9.07 13.96
CA GLY A 239 3.70 8.02 12.93
C GLY A 239 2.47 8.00 12.04
N VAL A 240 1.27 8.03 12.62
CA VAL A 240 0.00 8.08 11.85
C VAL A 240 -0.08 9.35 11.01
N ALA A 241 0.28 10.52 11.56
CA ALA A 241 0.29 11.77 10.79
C ALA A 241 1.30 11.72 9.63
N GLY A 242 2.48 11.13 9.85
CA GLY A 242 3.47 10.89 8.80
C GLY A 242 2.95 9.99 7.68
N LEU A 243 2.23 8.91 8.03
CA LEU A 243 1.58 8.02 7.06
C LEU A 243 0.50 8.74 6.25
N VAL A 244 -0.36 9.52 6.91
CA VAL A 244 -1.40 10.30 6.23
C VAL A 244 -0.78 11.33 5.28
N ALA A 245 0.26 12.02 5.70
CA ALA A 245 1.00 12.94 4.84
C ALA A 245 1.63 12.22 3.64
N PHE A 246 2.23 11.07 3.85
CA PHE A 246 2.80 10.22 2.80
C PHE A 246 1.73 9.80 1.77
N VAL A 247 0.57 9.32 2.24
CA VAL A 247 -0.58 8.98 1.38
C VAL A 247 -1.02 10.19 0.56
N ALA A 248 -1.24 11.35 1.20
CA ALA A 248 -1.70 12.55 0.53
C ALA A 248 -0.72 13.03 -0.57
N ILE A 249 0.59 13.00 -0.27
CA ILE A 249 1.64 13.42 -1.20
C ILE A 249 1.67 12.46 -2.41
N PHE A 250 1.77 11.15 -2.21
CA PHE A 250 2.01 10.22 -3.32
C PHE A 250 0.74 9.89 -4.11
N LEU A 251 -0.44 9.91 -3.52
CA LEU A 251 -1.68 9.89 -4.30
C LEU A 251 -1.88 11.17 -5.11
N GLY A 252 -1.56 12.33 -4.53
CA GLY A 252 -1.61 13.62 -5.22
C GLY A 252 -0.62 13.69 -6.39
N LEU A 253 0.63 13.26 -6.18
CA LEU A 253 1.64 13.17 -7.24
C LEU A 253 1.25 12.16 -8.31
N GLY A 254 0.83 10.97 -7.91
CA GLY A 254 0.35 9.93 -8.84
C GLY A 254 -0.76 10.46 -9.74
N ALA A 255 -1.74 11.16 -9.16
CA ALA A 255 -2.82 11.79 -9.92
C ALA A 255 -2.31 12.85 -10.90
N THR A 256 -1.42 13.77 -10.45
CA THR A 256 -0.92 14.86 -11.30
C THR A 256 -0.04 14.37 -12.45
N PHE A 257 0.87 13.41 -12.19
CA PHE A 257 1.72 12.83 -13.24
C PHE A 257 0.90 12.00 -14.23
N TYR A 258 -0.08 11.26 -13.76
CA TYR A 258 -0.99 10.51 -14.61
C TYR A 258 -1.74 11.43 -15.59
N PHE A 259 -2.26 12.57 -15.10
CA PHE A 259 -2.92 13.56 -15.97
C PHE A 259 -1.97 14.15 -17.01
N ARG A 260 -0.74 14.52 -16.62
CA ARG A 260 0.23 15.10 -17.54
C ARG A 260 0.65 14.13 -18.65
N ARG A 261 0.80 12.83 -18.34
CA ARG A 261 1.14 11.81 -19.35
C ARG A 261 0.04 11.69 -20.39
N LEU A 262 -1.22 11.80 -19.98
CA LEU A 262 -2.38 11.71 -20.86
C LEU A 262 -2.53 12.95 -21.76
N GLU A 263 -2.25 14.13 -21.24
CA GLU A 263 -2.32 15.37 -22.01
C GLU A 263 -1.16 15.48 -23.00
N GLY A 264 0.03 14.96 -22.67
CA GLY A 264 1.21 14.95 -23.54
C GLY A 264 1.19 13.91 -24.67
N GLY A 265 0.37 12.87 -24.56
CA GLY A 265 0.25 11.81 -25.58
C GLY A 265 -0.62 12.17 -26.78
N VAL A 266 -1.41 13.25 -26.71
CA VAL A 266 -2.28 13.72 -27.80
C VAL A 266 -1.53 14.65 -28.78
N TYR A 267 -0.32 15.13 -28.42
CA TYR A 267 0.45 16.12 -29.21
C TYR A 267 1.92 15.73 -29.45
N ALA A 268 2.30 14.45 -29.29
CA ALA A 268 3.67 14.01 -29.56
C ALA A 268 3.72 12.99 -30.69
#